data_32f089d5f4af34d69cc93563e2084700
#
_entry.id   32f089d5f4af34d69cc93563e2084700
#
_cell.length_a   1.000
_cell.length_b   1.000
_cell.length_c   1.000
_cell.angle_alpha   90.00
_cell.angle_beta   90.00
_cell.angle_gamma   90.00
#
_symmetry.space_group_name_H-M   'P 1'
#
loop_
_entity.id
_entity.type
_entity.pdbx_description
1 polymer ?
#
loop_
_entity_poly.entity_id
_entity_poly.type
_entity_poly.pdbx_seq_one_letter_code
_entity_poly.pdbx_strand_id
1 'polypeptide(L)'
;LDFASGSGLVAIAAMKSGAAGVLASDIDPFALPAIEINAAANSVAVTPTLTDLIDQDFGWEVVLAGDVFYEKPLADRLIPWFAKLAARGVRIIVGDPGRAYLPKDRLEQLAVYTVPVTRALEDAEVKRTTVWTFL
;
A
#
# COMPACT_ATOMS: atom_id res chain seq x y z
N LEU A 1 5.28 -0.84 7.38
CA LEU A 1 4.07 -1.59 7.04
C LEU A 1 3.75 -1.41 5.55
N ASP A 2 3.47 -2.50 4.84
CA ASP A 2 2.77 -2.52 3.55
C ASP A 2 1.33 -2.98 3.80
N PHE A 3 0.39 -2.05 3.73
CA PHE A 3 -1.02 -2.29 4.03
C PHE A 3 -1.79 -2.66 2.76
N ALA A 4 -2.65 -3.69 2.83
CA ALA A 4 -3.35 -4.30 1.70
C ALA A 4 -2.35 -4.73 0.60
N SER A 5 -1.38 -5.54 1.01
CA SER A 5 -0.16 -5.85 0.26
C SER A 5 -0.41 -6.69 -1.00
N GLY A 6 -1.53 -7.41 -1.08
CA GLY A 6 -1.86 -8.31 -2.19
C GLY A 6 -0.75 -9.33 -2.42
N SER A 7 -0.07 -9.24 -3.55
CA SER A 7 1.03 -10.14 -3.92
C SER A 7 2.39 -9.81 -3.27
N GLY A 8 2.47 -8.77 -2.44
CA GLY A 8 3.71 -8.36 -1.79
C GLY A 8 4.61 -7.43 -2.62
N LEU A 9 4.12 -6.93 -3.75
CA LEU A 9 4.95 -6.14 -4.68
C LEU A 9 5.60 -4.93 -4.01
N VAL A 10 4.83 -4.15 -3.24
CA VAL A 10 5.30 -2.93 -2.57
C VAL A 10 6.22 -3.29 -1.41
N ALA A 11 5.89 -4.30 -0.60
CA ALA A 11 6.76 -4.82 0.46
C ALA A 11 8.13 -5.25 -0.07
N ILE A 12 8.16 -6.01 -1.16
CA ILE A 12 9.38 -6.47 -1.82
C ILE A 12 10.20 -5.29 -2.35
N ALA A 13 9.54 -4.31 -2.97
CA ALA A 13 10.22 -3.10 -3.45
C ALA A 13 10.85 -2.30 -2.29
N ALA A 14 10.15 -2.17 -1.16
CA ALA A 14 10.65 -1.52 0.03
C ALA A 14 11.89 -2.24 0.59
N MET A 15 11.87 -3.58 0.69
CA MET A 15 13.04 -4.37 1.11
C MET A 15 14.22 -4.20 0.16
N LYS A 16 13.99 -4.23 -1.15
CA LYS A 16 15.04 -3.98 -2.16
C LYS A 16 15.60 -2.56 -2.10
N SER A 17 14.83 -1.62 -1.60
CA SER A 17 15.22 -0.22 -1.41
C SER A 17 15.92 0.04 -0.07
N GLY A 18 16.16 -0.99 0.74
CA GLY A 18 16.96 -0.91 1.97
C GLY A 18 16.12 -0.76 3.24
N ALA A 19 14.83 -1.07 3.22
CA ALA A 19 14.05 -1.16 4.46
C ALA A 19 14.64 -2.22 5.40
N ALA A 20 14.72 -1.92 6.71
CA ALA A 20 15.24 -2.84 7.70
C ALA A 20 14.33 -4.08 7.92
N GLY A 21 13.03 -3.91 7.69
CA GLY A 21 12.04 -4.97 7.71
C GLY A 21 10.69 -4.45 7.25
N VAL A 22 9.86 -5.32 6.68
CA VAL A 22 8.50 -4.98 6.24
C VAL A 22 7.52 -6.03 6.74
N LEU A 23 6.47 -5.56 7.41
CA LEU A 23 5.25 -6.32 7.66
C LEU A 23 4.31 -6.10 6.48
N ALA A 24 3.93 -7.16 5.77
CA ALA A 24 2.97 -7.12 4.67
C ALA A 24 1.63 -7.64 5.16
N SER A 25 0.63 -6.78 5.23
CA SER A 25 -0.70 -7.11 5.74
C SER A 25 -1.73 -7.18 4.61
N ASP A 26 -2.48 -8.27 4.59
CA ASP A 26 -3.66 -8.40 3.75
C ASP A 26 -4.68 -9.30 4.46
N ILE A 27 -5.97 -9.08 4.21
CA ILE A 27 -7.04 -9.91 4.79
C ILE A 27 -7.43 -11.09 3.91
N ASP A 28 -6.98 -11.10 2.66
CA ASP A 28 -7.22 -12.21 1.74
C ASP A 28 -6.25 -13.37 2.06
N PRO A 29 -6.77 -14.58 2.38
CA PRO A 29 -5.92 -15.72 2.69
C PRO A 29 -5.00 -16.13 1.53
N PHE A 30 -5.33 -15.82 0.28
CA PHE A 30 -4.47 -16.08 -0.87
C PHE A 30 -3.28 -15.13 -0.98
N ALA A 31 -3.32 -13.97 -0.32
CA ALA A 31 -2.20 -13.02 -0.29
C ALA A 31 -0.98 -13.61 0.43
N LEU A 32 -1.16 -14.34 1.51
CA LEU A 32 -0.06 -14.89 2.31
C LEU A 32 0.89 -15.78 1.49
N PRO A 33 0.43 -16.85 0.82
CA PRO A 33 1.32 -17.67 -0.02
C PRO A 33 1.87 -16.88 -1.22
N ALA A 34 1.11 -15.94 -1.76
CA ALA A 34 1.60 -15.10 -2.86
C ALA A 34 2.78 -14.23 -2.42
N ILE A 35 2.69 -13.58 -1.26
CA ILE A 35 3.78 -12.78 -0.67
C ILE A 35 5.03 -13.65 -0.44
N GLU A 36 4.85 -14.85 0.17
CA GLU A 36 5.96 -15.76 0.46
C GLU A 36 6.69 -16.21 -0.81
N ILE A 37 5.96 -16.65 -1.83
CA ILE A 37 6.52 -17.09 -3.12
C ILE A 37 7.25 -15.94 -3.81
N ASN A 38 6.64 -14.76 -3.87
CA ASN A 38 7.22 -13.60 -4.55
C ASN A 38 8.44 -13.04 -3.80
N ALA A 39 8.42 -13.01 -2.47
CA ALA A 39 9.56 -12.61 -1.65
C ALA A 39 10.74 -13.55 -1.85
N ALA A 40 10.51 -14.87 -1.83
CA ALA A 40 11.54 -15.88 -2.11
C ALA A 40 12.12 -15.72 -3.51
N ALA A 41 11.28 -15.55 -4.54
CA ALA A 41 11.71 -15.34 -5.92
C ALA A 41 12.57 -14.06 -6.09
N ASN A 42 12.39 -13.07 -5.22
CA ASN A 42 13.13 -11.82 -5.21
C ASN A 42 14.30 -11.80 -4.21
N SER A 43 14.55 -12.89 -3.50
CA SER A 43 15.63 -13.03 -2.49
C SER A 43 15.53 -11.97 -1.38
N VAL A 44 14.33 -11.65 -0.93
CA VAL A 44 14.08 -10.75 0.21
C VAL A 44 13.25 -11.45 1.27
N ALA A 45 13.37 -11.00 2.52
CA ALA A 45 12.55 -11.46 3.64
C ALA A 45 11.44 -10.44 3.92
N VAL A 46 10.19 -10.86 3.82
CA VAL A 46 9.00 -10.08 4.17
C VAL A 46 8.22 -10.88 5.20
N THR A 47 7.65 -10.22 6.22
CA THR A 47 6.80 -10.88 7.21
C THR A 47 5.34 -10.69 6.80
N PRO A 48 4.62 -11.73 6.33
CA PRO A 48 3.21 -11.61 5.96
C PRO A 48 2.29 -11.78 7.18
N THR A 49 1.11 -11.14 7.14
CA THR A 49 0.04 -11.35 8.12
C THR A 49 -1.33 -11.20 7.49
N LEU A 50 -2.30 -11.99 7.96
CA LEU A 50 -3.73 -11.89 7.57
C LEU A 50 -4.54 -11.03 8.56
N THR A 51 -3.88 -10.41 9.52
CA THR A 51 -4.57 -9.59 10.53
C THR A 51 -5.06 -8.28 9.91
N ASP A 52 -6.32 -7.93 10.16
CA ASP A 52 -6.81 -6.57 9.90
C ASP A 52 -6.11 -5.61 10.88
N LEU A 53 -5.25 -4.76 10.34
CA LEU A 53 -4.42 -3.84 11.13
C LEU A 53 -5.02 -2.43 11.23
N ILE A 54 -6.21 -2.19 10.68
CA ILE A 54 -6.89 -0.90 10.83
C ILE A 54 -7.15 -0.65 12.33
N ASP A 55 -6.94 0.57 12.78
CA ASP A 55 -7.00 1.03 14.17
C ASP A 55 -5.86 0.49 15.07
N GLN A 56 -4.93 -0.31 14.56
CA GLN A 56 -3.73 -0.73 15.29
C GLN A 56 -2.56 0.23 15.05
N ASP A 57 -1.62 0.24 16.00
CA ASP A 57 -0.34 0.91 15.87
C ASP A 57 0.74 0.10 16.62
N PHE A 58 1.62 -0.52 15.86
CA PHE A 58 2.74 -1.29 16.40
C PHE A 58 4.09 -0.54 16.29
N GLY A 59 4.05 0.78 16.19
CA GLY A 59 5.24 1.61 16.14
C GLY A 59 5.87 1.73 14.75
N TRP A 60 5.10 1.58 13.68
CA TRP A 60 5.64 1.77 12.34
C TRP A 60 6.15 3.19 12.13
N GLU A 61 7.25 3.32 11.40
CA GLU A 61 7.78 4.60 10.94
C GLU A 61 7.16 5.02 9.60
N VAL A 62 6.87 4.01 8.74
CA VAL A 62 6.30 4.21 7.41
C VAL A 62 5.16 3.23 7.17
N VAL A 63 4.08 3.72 6.59
CA VAL A 63 2.98 2.92 6.05
C VAL A 63 2.89 3.17 4.54
N LEU A 64 2.92 2.09 3.77
CA LEU A 64 2.72 2.08 2.33
C LEU A 64 1.34 1.49 2.06
N ALA A 65 0.57 2.11 1.16
CA ALA A 65 -0.76 1.64 0.79
C ALA A 65 -0.99 1.88 -0.71
N GLY A 66 -1.14 0.80 -1.47
CA GLY A 66 -1.38 0.85 -2.91
C GLY A 66 -2.83 0.55 -3.25
N ASP A 67 -3.49 1.48 -3.98
CA ASP A 67 -4.83 1.28 -4.56
C ASP A 67 -5.91 0.88 -3.52
N VAL A 68 -5.98 1.58 -2.38
CA VAL A 68 -6.86 1.22 -1.25
C VAL A 68 -8.15 2.05 -1.17
N PHE A 69 -8.34 3.06 -2.04
CA PHE A 69 -9.48 3.97 -2.00
C PHE A 69 -10.58 3.68 -3.05
N TYR A 70 -10.74 2.40 -3.44
CA TYR A 70 -11.69 1.97 -4.45
C TYR A 70 -13.12 1.78 -3.94
N GLU A 71 -13.34 1.64 -2.63
CA GLU A 71 -14.66 1.51 -2.02
C GLU A 71 -14.84 2.37 -0.76
N LYS A 72 -16.05 2.88 -0.57
CA LYS A 72 -16.37 3.82 0.51
C LYS A 72 -16.19 3.22 1.91
N PRO A 73 -16.68 2.01 2.24
CA PRO A 73 -16.56 1.46 3.59
C PRO A 73 -15.10 1.33 4.06
N LEU A 74 -14.20 0.95 3.16
CA LEU A 74 -12.77 0.87 3.48
C LEU A 74 -12.18 2.28 3.67
N ALA A 75 -12.47 3.23 2.77
CA ALA A 75 -12.02 4.60 2.88
C ALA A 75 -12.45 5.27 4.21
N ASP A 76 -13.70 5.05 4.62
CA ASP A 76 -14.26 5.58 5.88
C ASP A 76 -13.50 5.06 7.13
N ARG A 77 -12.90 3.86 7.07
CA ARG A 77 -12.05 3.30 8.13
C ARG A 77 -10.59 3.78 8.02
N LEU A 78 -10.05 3.86 6.81
CA LEU A 78 -8.64 4.20 6.56
C LEU A 78 -8.32 5.65 6.89
N ILE A 79 -9.18 6.59 6.49
CA ILE A 79 -8.92 8.03 6.65
C ILE A 79 -8.67 8.40 8.13
N PRO A 80 -9.55 8.04 9.10
CA PRO A 80 -9.30 8.36 10.49
C PRO A 80 -8.10 7.60 11.09
N TRP A 81 -7.83 6.38 10.65
CA TRP A 81 -6.67 5.63 11.08
C TRP A 81 -5.36 6.26 10.60
N PHE A 82 -5.28 6.60 9.31
CA PHE A 82 -4.12 7.30 8.75
C PHE A 82 -3.89 8.65 9.42
N ALA A 83 -4.96 9.40 9.73
CA ALA A 83 -4.84 10.66 10.46
C ALA A 83 -4.24 10.47 11.87
N LYS A 84 -4.62 9.42 12.60
CA LYS A 84 -4.03 9.09 13.91
C LYS A 84 -2.55 8.73 13.78
N LEU A 85 -2.17 7.92 12.78
CA LEU A 85 -0.78 7.54 12.55
C LEU A 85 0.07 8.75 12.12
N ALA A 86 -0.43 9.59 11.22
CA ALA A 86 0.25 10.81 10.79
C ALA A 86 0.48 11.79 11.95
N ALA A 87 -0.51 11.95 12.84
CA ALA A 87 -0.38 12.77 14.05
C ALA A 87 0.73 12.26 15.00
N ARG A 88 1.06 10.97 14.97
CA ARG A 88 2.20 10.38 15.69
C ARG A 88 3.53 10.55 14.95
N GLY A 89 3.52 11.06 13.73
CA GLY A 89 4.72 11.24 12.91
C GLY A 89 5.02 10.06 11.96
N VAL A 90 4.08 9.14 11.75
CA VAL A 90 4.23 8.09 10.74
C VAL A 90 4.14 8.69 9.35
N ARG A 91 5.09 8.35 8.49
CA ARG A 91 5.04 8.73 7.08
C ARG A 91 4.13 7.77 6.33
N ILE A 92 3.01 8.26 5.80
CA ILE A 92 2.06 7.44 5.05
C ILE A 92 2.18 7.79 3.58
N ILE A 93 2.49 6.79 2.75
CA ILE A 93 2.66 6.91 1.30
C ILE A 93 1.55 6.12 0.62
N VAL A 94 0.79 6.78 -0.22
CA VAL A 94 -0.34 6.20 -0.96
C VAL A 94 -0.07 6.23 -2.45
N GLY A 95 -0.13 5.07 -3.10
CA GLY A 95 -0.14 4.96 -4.56
C GLY A 95 -1.58 4.80 -5.05
N ASP A 96 -2.08 5.71 -5.90
CA ASP A 96 -3.48 5.69 -6.32
C ASP A 96 -3.65 6.09 -7.80
N PRO A 97 -4.44 5.32 -8.58
CA PRO A 97 -4.72 5.64 -9.99
C PRO A 97 -5.83 6.69 -10.19
N GLY A 98 -6.35 7.30 -9.15
CA GLY A 98 -7.44 8.27 -9.19
C GLY A 98 -8.79 7.69 -8.77
N ARG A 99 -8.79 6.87 -7.71
CA ARG A 99 -10.01 6.24 -7.18
C ARG A 99 -11.01 7.27 -6.65
N ALA A 100 -12.28 6.86 -6.66
CA ALA A 100 -13.41 7.74 -6.32
C ALA A 100 -13.39 8.25 -4.87
N TYR A 101 -12.84 7.45 -3.94
CA TYR A 101 -12.83 7.77 -2.51
C TYR A 101 -11.47 8.24 -2.00
N LEU A 102 -10.55 8.58 -2.90
CA LEU A 102 -9.25 9.17 -2.54
C LEU A 102 -9.46 10.53 -1.85
N PRO A 103 -9.02 10.73 -0.59
CA PRO A 103 -9.23 11.96 0.18
C PRO A 103 -8.22 13.05 -0.22
N LYS A 104 -8.40 13.65 -1.39
CA LYS A 104 -7.46 14.62 -1.99
C LYS A 104 -7.17 15.84 -1.12
N ASP A 105 -8.13 16.22 -0.27
CA ASP A 105 -8.01 17.31 0.70
C ASP A 105 -7.07 16.98 1.88
N ARG A 106 -6.72 15.70 2.05
CA ARG A 106 -5.82 15.18 3.08
C ARG A 106 -4.48 14.71 2.53
N LEU A 107 -4.19 14.95 1.26
CA LEU A 107 -3.06 14.39 0.57
C LEU A 107 -2.23 15.46 -0.14
N GLU A 108 -0.91 15.35 -0.02
CA GLU A 108 0.04 16.12 -0.82
C GLU A 108 0.65 15.21 -1.89
N GLN A 109 0.67 15.69 -3.15
CA GLN A 109 1.23 14.94 -4.27
C GLN A 109 2.75 14.93 -4.20
N LEU A 110 3.34 13.73 -4.22
CA LEU A 110 4.78 13.54 -4.26
C LEU A 110 5.31 13.32 -5.69
N ALA A 111 4.63 12.46 -6.45
CA ALA A 111 5.06 12.09 -7.80
C ALA A 111 3.90 11.58 -8.64
N VAL A 112 4.09 11.60 -9.96
CA VAL A 112 3.17 10.97 -10.93
C VAL A 112 3.97 10.05 -11.83
N TYR A 113 3.49 8.84 -12.00
CA TYR A 113 4.07 7.84 -12.87
C TYR A 113 3.07 7.42 -13.96
N THR A 114 3.58 7.21 -15.14
CA THR A 114 2.85 6.62 -16.26
C THR A 114 3.47 5.26 -16.53
N VAL A 115 2.70 4.21 -16.24
CA VAL A 115 3.19 2.83 -16.30
C VAL A 115 2.53 2.12 -17.46
N PRO A 116 3.29 1.52 -18.40
CA PRO A 116 2.71 0.64 -19.40
C PRO A 116 2.11 -0.61 -18.73
N VAL A 117 0.91 -0.98 -19.14
CA VAL A 117 0.20 -2.16 -18.66
C VAL A 117 -0.23 -3.03 -19.84
N THR A 118 -0.38 -4.33 -19.60
CA THR A 118 -0.84 -5.23 -20.65
C THR A 118 -2.36 -5.15 -20.77
N ARG A 119 -2.89 -5.10 -21.99
CA ARG A 119 -4.34 -5.08 -22.26
C ARG A 119 -5.10 -6.28 -21.67
N ALA A 120 -4.40 -7.37 -21.38
CA ALA A 120 -5.00 -8.55 -20.75
C ALA A 120 -5.40 -8.33 -19.28
N LEU A 121 -4.83 -7.30 -18.63
CA LEU A 121 -5.07 -7.00 -17.21
C LEU A 121 -5.82 -5.67 -17.00
N GLU A 122 -5.78 -4.77 -17.97
CA GLU A 122 -6.38 -3.43 -17.89
C GLU A 122 -6.97 -3.04 -19.26
N ASP A 123 -8.05 -2.28 -19.28
CA ASP A 123 -8.67 -1.78 -20.53
C ASP A 123 -7.84 -0.72 -21.27
N ALA A 124 -6.70 -0.30 -20.71
CA ALA A 124 -5.80 0.70 -21.26
C ALA A 124 -4.37 0.15 -21.42
N GLU A 125 -3.62 0.70 -22.39
CA GLU A 125 -2.20 0.37 -22.60
C GLU A 125 -1.27 1.04 -21.60
N VAL A 126 -1.76 2.06 -20.88
CA VAL A 126 -0.99 2.91 -19.96
C VAL A 126 -1.86 3.26 -18.76
N LYS A 127 -1.34 3.08 -17.58
CA LYS A 127 -1.97 3.48 -16.32
C LYS A 127 -1.19 4.65 -15.70
N ARG A 128 -1.90 5.74 -15.44
CA ARG A 128 -1.34 6.86 -14.68
C ARG A 128 -1.61 6.63 -13.21
N THR A 129 -0.56 6.63 -12.40
CA THR A 129 -0.65 6.48 -10.95
C THR A 129 0.05 7.65 -10.27
N THR A 130 -0.59 8.23 -9.27
CA THR A 130 -0.03 9.30 -8.46
C THR A 130 0.39 8.74 -7.11
N VAL A 131 1.54 9.17 -6.64
CA VAL A 131 2.04 8.88 -5.28
C VAL A 131 1.79 10.10 -4.42
N TRP A 132 1.18 9.88 -3.28
CA TRP A 132 0.76 10.89 -2.33
C TRP A 132 1.39 10.64 -0.97
N THR A 133 1.57 11.69 -0.16
CA THR A 133 1.73 11.56 1.29
C THR A 133 0.48 12.05 2.00
N PHE A 134 0.09 11.36 3.05
CA PHE A 134 -1.03 11.77 3.89
C PHE A 134 -0.57 12.88 4.86
N LEU A 135 -1.42 13.90 5.05
CA LEU A 135 -1.13 15.10 5.87
C LEU A 135 -1.61 14.93 7.31
#